data_3a3259054a2e02bb67def0b07be0b94e
#
_entry.id   3a3259054a2e02bb67def0b07be0b94e
#
_cell.length_a   1.000
_cell.length_b   1.000
_cell.length_c   1.000
_cell.angle_alpha   90.00
_cell.angle_beta   90.00
_cell.angle_gamma   90.00
#
_symmetry.space_group_name_H-M   'P 1'
#
loop_
_entity.id
_entity.type
_entity.pdbx_description
1 polymer ?
#
loop_
_entity_poly.entity_id
_entity_poly.type
_entity_poly.pdbx_seq_one_letter_code
_entity_poly.pdbx_strand_id
1 'polypeptide(L)'
;MAERKVRVRFAPSPTGALHIGGVRTALYNYLFARQHGGDLIFRIEDTDSHRFVPGAEEYILESFKWLGIHFDEGVSFGGEHGPYRQSERRDIYKKYVQVLLENGKAYIAFDTPEELDAKRAEIANFQYDASTRGMMRNSLTMPEEEVDALIAEGKQYVVRFKIEPNEDIRVNDLIRGEVIINSSILDDKVLYKSADELPTYHLANIVDDHLMEVSHVIRGEEWLPSAPLHVLLYRAFGWEDTMPEFAHLPLLLKPEGNGKLSKRDGDRLGFPVFPLEWHDPKSGEISSGYRESGYLSEAVINFLALLGWNPGNDQEVMSMEELIKLFDLHRCSKSGAKFDYKKGIWFNHQYIQQKPNEEIAELFLPFLKEQGVEVPFEKVVTVVGMMKAVSYTHLRAHETLM
;
A
#
# COMPACT_ATOMS: atom_id res chain seq x y z
N MET A 1 -8.90 -30.53 2.87
CA MET A 1 -9.03 -29.30 3.67
C MET A 1 -10.09 -28.45 2.99
N ALA A 2 -11.01 -27.83 3.74
CA ALA A 2 -11.93 -26.85 3.15
C ALA A 2 -11.09 -25.72 2.56
N GLU A 3 -11.45 -25.27 1.36
CA GLU A 3 -10.76 -24.16 0.69
C GLU A 3 -10.93 -22.91 1.55
N ARG A 4 -9.82 -22.28 1.94
CA ARG A 4 -9.82 -21.06 2.78
C ARG A 4 -10.46 -19.92 1.99
N LYS A 5 -11.43 -19.21 2.58
CA LYS A 5 -12.03 -18.04 1.95
C LYS A 5 -10.93 -17.03 1.55
N VAL A 6 -11.02 -16.49 0.35
CA VAL A 6 -10.10 -15.42 -0.07
C VAL A 6 -10.37 -14.18 0.76
N ARG A 7 -9.35 -13.71 1.46
CA ARG A 7 -9.36 -12.46 2.23
C ARG A 7 -8.06 -11.72 1.94
N VAL A 8 -8.19 -10.51 1.46
CA VAL A 8 -7.08 -9.62 1.12
C VAL A 8 -7.25 -8.28 1.82
N ARG A 9 -6.23 -7.44 1.80
CA ARG A 9 -6.27 -6.14 2.47
C ARG A 9 -5.57 -5.07 1.68
N PHE A 10 -6.09 -3.86 1.81
CA PHE A 10 -5.36 -2.63 1.56
C PHE A 10 -5.09 -1.95 2.92
N ALA A 11 -3.82 -1.72 3.22
CA ALA A 11 -3.38 -1.32 4.56
C ALA A 11 -2.44 -0.11 4.48
N PRO A 12 -2.97 1.10 4.16
CA PRO A 12 -2.15 2.29 4.03
C PRO A 12 -1.79 2.89 5.38
N SER A 13 -0.62 3.56 5.42
CA SER A 13 -0.30 4.51 6.49
C SER A 13 -0.86 5.89 6.11
N PRO A 14 -1.53 6.61 7.03
CA PRO A 14 -2.16 7.92 6.77
C PRO A 14 -1.12 9.05 6.78
N THR A 15 -0.17 9.02 5.85
CA THR A 15 1.00 9.91 5.79
C THR A 15 0.92 10.98 4.70
N GLY A 16 -0.25 11.19 4.11
CA GLY A 16 -0.54 12.16 3.06
C GLY A 16 -1.44 11.60 1.97
N ALA A 17 -1.46 12.25 0.82
CA ALA A 17 -2.28 11.85 -0.32
C ALA A 17 -1.95 10.43 -0.81
N LEU A 18 -2.98 9.69 -1.19
CA LEU A 18 -2.84 8.36 -1.77
C LEU A 18 -2.30 8.45 -3.21
N HIS A 19 -1.06 7.99 -3.42
CA HIS A 19 -0.48 7.92 -4.76
C HIS A 19 -1.16 6.82 -5.60
N ILE A 20 -1.28 7.04 -6.93
CA ILE A 20 -1.89 6.05 -7.85
C ILE A 20 -1.25 4.66 -7.81
N GLY A 21 0.01 4.54 -7.39
CA GLY A 21 0.63 3.24 -7.11
C GLY A 21 -0.05 2.47 -5.99
N GLY A 22 -0.48 3.19 -4.93
CA GLY A 22 -1.30 2.63 -3.86
C GLY A 22 -2.71 2.29 -4.35
N VAL A 23 -3.32 3.17 -5.16
CA VAL A 23 -4.61 2.91 -5.81
C VAL A 23 -4.57 1.62 -6.63
N ARG A 24 -3.53 1.43 -7.46
CA ARG A 24 -3.37 0.19 -8.25
C ARG A 24 -3.24 -1.04 -7.35
N THR A 25 -2.50 -0.94 -6.25
CA THR A 25 -2.39 -2.05 -5.28
C THR A 25 -3.75 -2.38 -4.68
N ALA A 26 -4.55 -1.39 -4.27
CA ALA A 26 -5.90 -1.59 -3.77
C ALA A 26 -6.81 -2.19 -4.86
N LEU A 27 -6.73 -1.70 -6.09
CA LEU A 27 -7.50 -2.22 -7.22
C LEU A 27 -7.22 -3.70 -7.47
N TYR A 28 -5.95 -4.13 -7.47
CA TYR A 28 -5.61 -5.54 -7.70
C TYR A 28 -6.11 -6.44 -6.56
N ASN A 29 -6.04 -5.98 -5.31
CA ASN A 29 -6.67 -6.67 -4.19
C ASN A 29 -8.20 -6.76 -4.37
N TYR A 30 -8.84 -5.68 -4.79
CA TYR A 30 -10.27 -5.62 -5.05
C TYR A 30 -10.70 -6.60 -6.16
N LEU A 31 -10.02 -6.56 -7.31
CA LEU A 31 -10.32 -7.43 -8.44
C LEU A 31 -10.16 -8.91 -8.05
N PHE A 32 -9.09 -9.24 -7.34
CA PHE A 32 -8.83 -10.59 -6.87
C PHE A 32 -9.89 -11.07 -5.87
N ALA A 33 -10.23 -10.25 -4.88
CA ALA A 33 -11.28 -10.58 -3.93
C ALA A 33 -12.63 -10.81 -4.61
N ARG A 34 -13.05 -9.88 -5.47
CA ARG A 34 -14.35 -9.98 -6.16
C ARG A 34 -14.44 -11.19 -7.08
N GLN A 35 -13.37 -11.50 -7.79
CA GLN A 35 -13.33 -12.68 -8.67
C GLN A 35 -13.54 -13.99 -7.90
N HIS A 36 -13.00 -14.07 -6.68
CA HIS A 36 -13.05 -15.28 -5.85
C HIS A 36 -14.18 -15.25 -4.81
N GLY A 37 -15.10 -14.28 -4.85
CA GLY A 37 -16.15 -14.13 -3.84
C GLY A 37 -15.62 -13.90 -2.43
N GLY A 38 -14.45 -13.28 -2.33
CA GLY A 38 -13.72 -13.02 -1.09
C GLY A 38 -13.95 -11.60 -0.55
N ASP A 39 -13.25 -11.28 0.53
CA ASP A 39 -13.35 -10.01 1.23
C ASP A 39 -12.12 -9.14 1.01
N LEU A 40 -12.34 -7.83 0.89
CA LEU A 40 -11.31 -6.79 0.92
C LEU A 40 -11.39 -6.00 2.22
N ILE A 41 -10.31 -6.03 3.01
CA ILE A 41 -10.19 -5.38 4.31
C ILE A 41 -9.50 -4.03 4.16
N PHE A 42 -10.01 -2.99 4.83
CA PHE A 42 -9.37 -1.69 4.96
C PHE A 42 -8.77 -1.53 6.36
N ARG A 43 -7.43 -1.58 6.44
CA ARG A 43 -6.69 -1.43 7.70
C ARG A 43 -5.83 -0.17 7.66
N ILE A 44 -5.79 0.60 8.74
CA ILE A 44 -4.93 1.77 8.88
C ILE A 44 -3.68 1.40 9.68
N GLU A 45 -2.51 1.58 9.06
CA GLU A 45 -1.20 1.32 9.67
C GLU A 45 -0.58 2.63 10.17
N ASP A 46 -0.97 3.03 11.38
CA ASP A 46 -0.64 4.31 12.04
C ASP A 46 0.26 4.15 13.27
N THR A 47 1.10 3.12 13.30
CA THR A 47 2.05 2.88 14.41
C THR A 47 3.16 3.94 14.51
N ASP A 48 3.39 4.73 13.46
CA ASP A 48 4.32 5.85 13.44
C ASP A 48 3.56 7.19 13.48
N SER A 49 3.30 7.67 14.70
CA SER A 49 2.58 8.93 14.93
C SER A 49 3.28 10.17 14.37
N HIS A 50 4.61 10.14 14.21
CA HIS A 50 5.37 11.27 13.66
C HIS A 50 5.08 11.52 12.18
N ARG A 51 4.65 10.51 11.46
CA ARG A 51 4.33 10.57 10.04
C ARG A 51 2.86 10.83 9.75
N PHE A 52 2.03 10.89 10.76
CA PHE A 52 0.60 11.17 10.60
C PHE A 52 0.35 12.54 9.95
N VAL A 53 -0.58 12.56 9.00
CA VAL A 53 -1.04 13.78 8.31
C VAL A 53 -2.54 13.90 8.45
N PRO A 54 -3.06 14.98 9.09
CA PRO A 54 -4.49 15.21 9.20
C PRO A 54 -5.18 15.25 7.84
N GLY A 55 -6.37 14.63 7.74
CA GLY A 55 -7.14 14.57 6.50
C GLY A 55 -6.72 13.48 5.51
N ALA A 56 -5.58 12.79 5.76
CA ALA A 56 -5.11 11.75 4.84
C ALA A 56 -6.05 10.54 4.78
N GLU A 57 -6.64 10.15 5.89
CA GLU A 57 -7.57 9.02 5.94
C GLU A 57 -8.86 9.32 5.20
N GLU A 58 -9.47 10.47 5.46
CA GLU A 58 -10.67 10.96 4.77
C GLU A 58 -10.42 11.06 3.25
N TYR A 59 -9.25 11.55 2.87
CA TYR A 59 -8.83 11.61 1.48
C TYR A 59 -8.77 10.22 0.83
N ILE A 60 -8.19 9.24 1.53
CA ILE A 60 -8.11 7.85 1.04
C ILE A 60 -9.51 7.27 0.83
N LEU A 61 -10.41 7.44 1.81
CA LEU A 61 -11.78 6.94 1.73
C LEU A 61 -12.58 7.59 0.59
N GLU A 62 -12.47 8.92 0.44
CA GLU A 62 -13.13 9.65 -0.65
C GLU A 62 -12.57 9.24 -2.02
N SER A 63 -11.26 9.00 -2.11
CA SER A 63 -10.63 8.50 -3.34
C SER A 63 -11.21 7.15 -3.77
N PHE A 64 -11.37 6.20 -2.86
CA PHE A 64 -11.94 4.90 -3.17
C PHE A 64 -13.45 4.97 -3.47
N LYS A 65 -14.18 5.84 -2.80
CA LYS A 65 -15.57 6.10 -3.11
C LYS A 65 -15.74 6.61 -4.54
N TRP A 66 -14.92 7.58 -4.97
CA TRP A 66 -14.92 8.07 -6.35
C TRP A 66 -14.55 6.99 -7.36
N LEU A 67 -13.58 6.12 -7.03
CA LEU A 67 -13.13 5.05 -7.91
C LEU A 67 -14.05 3.82 -7.94
N GLY A 68 -15.10 3.78 -7.09
CA GLY A 68 -16.00 2.63 -7.01
C GLY A 68 -15.37 1.39 -6.38
N ILE A 69 -14.31 1.54 -5.58
CA ILE A 69 -13.70 0.43 -4.84
C ILE A 69 -14.32 0.38 -3.44
N HIS A 70 -14.98 -0.76 -3.13
CA HIS A 70 -15.69 -0.97 -1.88
C HIS A 70 -14.97 -1.99 -1.00
N PHE A 71 -14.89 -1.68 0.29
CA PHE A 71 -14.34 -2.57 1.32
C PHE A 71 -15.47 -3.30 2.03
N ASP A 72 -15.24 -4.56 2.41
CA ASP A 72 -16.21 -5.40 3.10
C ASP A 72 -16.07 -5.27 4.62
N GLU A 73 -14.87 -4.95 5.09
CA GLU A 73 -14.50 -4.92 6.50
C GLU A 73 -13.38 -3.88 6.70
N GLY A 74 -13.34 -3.22 7.86
CA GLY A 74 -12.24 -2.32 8.16
C GLY A 74 -12.63 -1.04 8.88
N VAL A 75 -11.72 -0.07 8.92
CA VAL A 75 -11.98 1.27 9.48
C VAL A 75 -13.16 1.90 8.72
N SER A 76 -14.16 2.38 9.44
CA SER A 76 -15.43 2.93 8.94
C SER A 76 -16.40 1.92 8.29
N PHE A 77 -16.03 0.65 8.15
CA PHE A 77 -16.88 -0.40 7.56
C PHE A 77 -17.34 -1.43 8.60
N GLY A 78 -16.67 -1.51 9.75
CA GLY A 78 -16.95 -2.51 10.78
C GLY A 78 -16.39 -3.89 10.39
N GLY A 79 -16.90 -4.93 11.03
CA GLY A 79 -16.50 -6.32 10.82
C GLY A 79 -16.16 -7.04 12.14
N GLU A 80 -15.78 -8.32 12.04
CA GLU A 80 -15.59 -9.18 13.20
C GLU A 80 -14.16 -9.20 13.76
N HIS A 81 -13.18 -8.64 13.02
CA HIS A 81 -11.75 -8.72 13.35
C HIS A 81 -11.16 -7.41 13.90
N GLY A 82 -12.03 -6.45 14.27
CA GLY A 82 -11.60 -5.15 14.78
C GLY A 82 -10.81 -5.21 16.09
N PRO A 83 -10.22 -4.09 16.50
CA PRO A 83 -10.11 -2.81 15.75
C PRO A 83 -9.23 -2.92 14.49
N TYR A 84 -9.48 -2.04 13.50
CA TYR A 84 -8.74 -2.06 12.21
C TYR A 84 -7.69 -0.96 12.10
N ARG A 85 -7.51 -0.18 13.16
CA ARG A 85 -6.47 0.82 13.30
C ARG A 85 -5.38 0.28 14.21
N GLN A 86 -4.14 0.25 13.74
CA GLN A 86 -3.06 -0.40 14.48
C GLN A 86 -2.77 0.25 15.84
N SER A 87 -2.88 1.58 15.93
CA SER A 87 -2.71 2.30 17.21
C SER A 87 -3.72 1.89 18.30
N GLU A 88 -4.85 1.29 17.92
CA GLU A 88 -5.90 0.80 18.84
C GLU A 88 -5.67 -0.66 19.27
N ARG A 89 -4.63 -1.33 18.79
CA ARG A 89 -4.35 -2.76 18.99
C ARG A 89 -3.15 -3.04 19.91
N ARG A 90 -2.75 -2.08 20.73
CA ARG A 90 -1.54 -2.15 21.60
C ARG A 90 -1.48 -3.42 22.44
N ASP A 91 -2.56 -3.77 23.14
CA ASP A 91 -2.61 -4.94 24.00
C ASP A 91 -2.48 -6.25 23.23
N ILE A 92 -3.02 -6.29 22.01
CA ILE A 92 -2.87 -7.44 21.12
C ILE A 92 -1.40 -7.63 20.78
N TYR A 93 -0.72 -6.58 20.33
CA TYR A 93 0.70 -6.67 19.96
C TYR A 93 1.59 -7.02 21.13
N LYS A 94 1.34 -6.43 22.31
CA LYS A 94 2.08 -6.73 23.54
C LYS A 94 2.01 -8.21 23.92
N LYS A 95 0.82 -8.82 23.78
CA LYS A 95 0.65 -10.27 23.98
C LYS A 95 1.55 -11.09 23.05
N TYR A 96 1.60 -10.75 21.75
CA TYR A 96 2.39 -11.51 20.78
C TYR A 96 3.90 -11.22 20.87
N VAL A 97 4.30 -10.04 21.30
CA VAL A 97 5.69 -9.75 21.70
C VAL A 97 6.12 -10.69 22.83
N GLN A 98 5.28 -10.84 23.85
CA GLN A 98 5.56 -11.73 24.99
C GLN A 98 5.72 -13.18 24.54
N VAL A 99 4.88 -13.67 23.64
CA VAL A 99 5.02 -15.03 23.06
C VAL A 99 6.38 -15.23 22.40
N LEU A 100 6.89 -14.25 21.64
CA LEU A 100 8.21 -14.35 21.01
C LEU A 100 9.37 -14.29 22.01
N LEU A 101 9.24 -13.55 23.10
CA LEU A 101 10.22 -13.53 24.17
C LEU A 101 10.25 -14.87 24.93
N GLU A 102 9.10 -15.41 25.31
CA GLU A 102 8.98 -16.67 26.03
C GLU A 102 9.46 -17.88 25.24
N ASN A 103 9.27 -17.89 23.92
CA ASN A 103 9.75 -18.98 23.07
C ASN A 103 11.20 -18.79 22.58
N GLY A 104 11.89 -17.73 23.06
CA GLY A 104 13.29 -17.44 22.73
C GLY A 104 13.53 -17.00 21.27
N LYS A 105 12.47 -16.59 20.56
CA LYS A 105 12.57 -16.09 19.17
C LYS A 105 12.77 -14.58 19.08
N ALA A 106 12.67 -13.88 20.23
CA ALA A 106 12.98 -12.47 20.34
C ALA A 106 13.77 -12.20 21.62
N TYR A 107 14.34 -11.03 21.74
CA TYR A 107 15.11 -10.59 22.91
C TYR A 107 15.00 -9.08 23.10
N ILE A 108 15.21 -8.61 24.33
CA ILE A 108 15.18 -7.21 24.72
C ILE A 108 16.56 -6.59 24.47
N ALA A 109 16.60 -5.40 23.88
CA ALA A 109 17.82 -4.65 23.63
C ALA A 109 17.70 -3.21 24.16
N PHE A 110 18.76 -2.75 24.84
CA PHE A 110 18.83 -1.45 25.52
C PHE A 110 19.77 -0.45 24.83
N ASP A 111 20.37 -0.82 23.71
CA ASP A 111 21.28 0.06 22.96
C ASP A 111 20.54 1.32 22.50
N THR A 112 21.12 2.49 22.80
CA THR A 112 20.54 3.78 22.36
C THR A 112 20.89 4.06 20.89
N PRO A 113 20.19 5.00 20.23
CA PRO A 113 20.54 5.44 18.87
C PRO A 113 22.01 5.89 18.76
N GLU A 114 22.53 6.60 19.78
CA GLU A 114 23.90 7.10 19.83
C GLU A 114 24.92 5.95 19.92
N GLU A 115 24.63 4.92 20.75
CA GLU A 115 25.47 3.72 20.86
C GLU A 115 25.47 2.94 19.54
N LEU A 116 24.32 2.84 18.84
CA LEU A 116 24.23 2.21 17.53
C LEU A 116 25.01 3.00 16.46
N ASP A 117 24.95 4.33 16.49
CA ASP A 117 25.68 5.18 15.55
C ASP A 117 27.20 5.09 15.80
N ALA A 118 27.63 5.02 17.05
CA ALA A 118 29.03 4.75 17.39
C ALA A 118 29.52 3.40 16.82
N LYS A 119 28.69 2.34 16.92
CA LYS A 119 29.02 1.03 16.33
C LYS A 119 29.06 1.05 14.80
N ARG A 120 28.18 1.80 14.15
CA ARG A 120 28.22 2.02 12.69
C ARG A 120 29.46 2.76 12.23
N ALA A 121 29.99 3.66 13.06
CA ALA A 121 31.25 4.36 12.79
C ALA A 121 32.48 3.46 13.01
N GLU A 122 32.41 2.53 13.97
CA GLU A 122 33.50 1.61 14.33
C GLU A 122 33.59 0.42 13.35
N ILE A 123 32.45 -0.16 12.94
CA ILE A 123 32.37 -1.39 12.16
C ILE A 123 31.77 -1.08 10.78
N ALA A 124 32.56 -1.34 9.73
CA ALA A 124 32.09 -1.17 8.35
C ALA A 124 30.88 -2.07 8.07
N ASN A 125 29.83 -1.52 7.49
CA ASN A 125 28.57 -2.22 7.19
C ASN A 125 27.91 -2.87 8.42
N PHE A 126 28.02 -2.25 9.60
CA PHE A 126 27.42 -2.76 10.82
C PHE A 126 25.91 -3.01 10.62
N GLN A 127 25.49 -4.23 10.95
CA GLN A 127 24.11 -4.65 11.11
C GLN A 127 23.95 -5.24 12.50
N TYR A 128 22.77 -5.09 13.09
CA TYR A 128 22.47 -5.76 14.35
C TYR A 128 21.94 -7.16 14.03
N ASP A 129 22.81 -8.15 14.01
CA ASP A 129 22.55 -9.51 13.52
C ASP A 129 23.20 -10.60 14.40
N ALA A 130 23.17 -11.83 13.94
CA ALA A 130 23.76 -12.96 14.65
C ALA A 130 25.26 -12.81 14.96
N SER A 131 26.00 -12.05 14.14
CA SER A 131 27.45 -11.85 14.32
C SER A 131 27.79 -10.72 15.31
N THR A 132 26.90 -9.75 15.46
CA THR A 132 27.15 -8.52 16.23
C THR A 132 26.37 -8.44 17.54
N ARG A 133 25.19 -9.09 17.63
CA ARG A 133 24.34 -9.04 18.83
C ARG A 133 25.06 -9.45 20.12
N GLY A 134 26.08 -10.32 20.04
CA GLY A 134 26.88 -10.76 21.19
C GLY A 134 27.79 -9.68 21.78
N MET A 135 28.02 -8.56 21.09
CA MET A 135 28.78 -7.41 21.55
C MET A 135 27.91 -6.21 21.92
N MET A 136 26.61 -6.38 21.88
CA MET A 136 25.62 -5.33 22.10
C MET A 136 24.94 -5.52 23.46
N ARG A 137 24.27 -4.46 23.93
CA ARG A 137 23.62 -4.43 25.25
C ARG A 137 22.20 -4.95 25.19
N ASN A 138 22.04 -6.26 25.40
CA ASN A 138 20.76 -6.92 25.28
C ASN A 138 20.60 -8.10 26.26
N SER A 139 19.39 -8.66 26.36
CA SER A 139 19.07 -9.75 27.28
C SER A 139 19.75 -11.08 26.97
N LEU A 140 20.47 -11.21 25.84
CA LEU A 140 21.30 -12.38 25.55
C LEU A 140 22.74 -12.23 26.10
N THR A 141 23.17 -10.99 26.42
CA THR A 141 24.53 -10.66 26.87
C THR A 141 24.58 -10.16 28.29
N MET A 142 23.45 -9.82 28.88
CA MET A 142 23.32 -9.28 30.24
C MET A 142 22.73 -10.32 31.18
N PRO A 143 23.06 -10.28 32.50
CA PRO A 143 22.38 -11.08 33.52
C PRO A 143 20.88 -10.74 33.57
N GLU A 144 20.02 -11.74 33.78
CA GLU A 144 18.56 -11.58 33.87
C GLU A 144 18.16 -10.55 34.93
N GLU A 145 18.80 -10.59 36.10
CA GLU A 145 18.57 -9.65 37.22
C GLU A 145 18.83 -8.17 36.82
N GLU A 146 19.82 -7.93 35.96
CA GLU A 146 20.13 -6.59 35.45
C GLU A 146 19.09 -6.14 34.42
N VAL A 147 18.64 -7.05 33.56
CA VAL A 147 17.57 -6.78 32.59
C VAL A 147 16.27 -6.40 33.32
N ASP A 148 15.88 -7.18 34.32
CA ASP A 148 14.68 -6.95 35.13
C ASP A 148 14.76 -5.62 35.90
N ALA A 149 15.93 -5.32 36.47
CA ALA A 149 16.16 -4.04 37.17
C ALA A 149 15.98 -2.85 36.22
N LEU A 150 16.55 -2.90 35.03
CA LEU A 150 16.40 -1.83 34.03
C LEU A 150 14.95 -1.63 33.57
N ILE A 151 14.20 -2.73 33.40
CA ILE A 151 12.78 -2.66 33.06
C ILE A 151 11.99 -2.05 34.22
N ALA A 152 12.25 -2.48 35.46
CA ALA A 152 11.58 -1.95 36.65
C ALA A 152 11.87 -0.45 36.88
N GLU A 153 13.07 0.01 36.53
CA GLU A 153 13.45 1.43 36.53
C GLU A 153 12.80 2.25 35.41
N GLY A 154 12.04 1.61 34.51
CA GLY A 154 11.39 2.28 33.35
C GLY A 154 12.35 2.61 32.22
N LYS A 155 13.51 1.96 32.13
CA LYS A 155 14.44 2.14 31.01
C LYS A 155 13.79 1.73 29.71
N GLN A 156 13.85 2.61 28.72
CA GLN A 156 13.32 2.30 27.39
C GLN A 156 14.15 1.19 26.72
N TYR A 157 13.45 0.30 26.03
CA TYR A 157 14.04 -0.81 25.30
C TYR A 157 13.29 -1.07 24.00
N VAL A 158 13.91 -1.85 23.15
CA VAL A 158 13.25 -2.43 21.97
C VAL A 158 13.29 -3.96 22.07
N VAL A 159 12.31 -4.60 21.41
CA VAL A 159 12.36 -6.05 21.24
C VAL A 159 12.80 -6.35 19.81
N ARG A 160 13.85 -7.16 19.67
CA ARG A 160 14.40 -7.58 18.38
C ARG A 160 14.09 -9.03 18.10
N PHE A 161 13.82 -9.32 16.84
CA PHE A 161 13.66 -10.70 16.38
C PHE A 161 15.02 -11.38 16.33
N LYS A 162 15.15 -12.58 16.92
CA LYS A 162 16.37 -13.36 16.94
C LYS A 162 16.46 -14.24 15.72
N ILE A 163 17.23 -13.82 14.72
CA ILE A 163 17.41 -14.57 13.48
C ILE A 163 18.62 -15.50 13.61
N GLU A 164 18.41 -16.80 13.36
CA GLU A 164 19.50 -17.76 13.27
C GLU A 164 20.11 -17.72 11.86
N PRO A 165 21.45 -17.69 11.75
CA PRO A 165 22.15 -17.60 10.47
C PRO A 165 22.17 -18.94 9.72
N ASN A 166 22.56 -18.90 8.44
CA ASN A 166 22.81 -20.05 7.58
C ASN A 166 21.57 -20.91 7.22
N GLU A 167 20.38 -20.34 7.26
CA GLU A 167 19.15 -20.99 6.77
C GLU A 167 18.72 -20.37 5.44
N ASP A 168 18.41 -21.21 4.44
CA ASP A 168 17.81 -20.77 3.18
C ASP A 168 16.31 -20.66 3.34
N ILE A 169 15.81 -19.43 3.36
CA ILE A 169 14.40 -19.11 3.52
C ILE A 169 13.77 -19.04 2.14
N ARG A 170 12.75 -19.88 1.92
CA ARG A 170 12.00 -19.92 0.67
C ARG A 170 10.72 -19.12 0.78
N VAL A 171 10.52 -18.20 -0.15
CA VAL A 171 9.29 -17.42 -0.32
C VAL A 171 8.70 -17.80 -1.67
N ASN A 172 7.57 -18.48 -1.67
CA ASN A 172 6.83 -18.77 -2.89
C ASN A 172 5.92 -17.57 -3.20
N ASP A 173 6.27 -16.83 -4.24
CA ASP A 173 5.54 -15.66 -4.67
C ASP A 173 4.74 -15.97 -5.93
N LEU A 174 3.44 -15.65 -5.94
CA LEU A 174 2.52 -15.96 -7.04
C LEU A 174 2.90 -15.26 -8.36
N ILE A 175 3.63 -14.14 -8.28
CA ILE A 175 4.07 -13.36 -9.45
C ILE A 175 5.54 -13.64 -9.76
N ARG A 176 6.40 -13.63 -8.73
CA ARG A 176 7.87 -13.72 -8.88
C ARG A 176 8.36 -15.14 -9.01
N GLY A 177 7.56 -16.13 -8.54
CA GLY A 177 7.99 -17.50 -8.37
C GLY A 177 8.76 -17.70 -7.06
N GLU A 178 9.57 -18.74 -6.97
CA GLU A 178 10.37 -19.03 -5.79
C GLU A 178 11.51 -18.03 -5.63
N VAL A 179 11.56 -17.37 -4.46
CA VAL A 179 12.65 -16.48 -4.03
C VAL A 179 13.33 -17.12 -2.83
N ILE A 180 14.65 -17.33 -2.90
CA ILE A 180 15.44 -17.93 -1.82
C ILE A 180 16.40 -16.87 -1.29
N ILE A 181 16.35 -16.63 0.02
CA ILE A 181 17.24 -15.70 0.72
C ILE A 181 17.88 -16.45 1.89
N ASN A 182 19.20 -16.37 2.00
CA ASN A 182 19.90 -16.91 3.16
C ASN A 182 19.76 -15.98 4.37
N SER A 183 19.41 -16.53 5.53
CA SER A 183 19.16 -15.75 6.75
C SER A 183 20.37 -14.98 7.27
N SER A 184 21.59 -15.37 6.87
CA SER A 184 22.82 -14.69 7.28
C SER A 184 22.94 -13.25 6.78
N ILE A 185 22.12 -12.84 5.81
CA ILE A 185 22.10 -11.45 5.33
C ILE A 185 21.02 -10.60 6.00
N LEU A 186 20.22 -11.20 6.88
CA LEU A 186 19.12 -10.52 7.58
C LEU A 186 19.62 -10.01 8.92
N ASP A 187 19.22 -8.80 9.26
CA ASP A 187 19.42 -8.20 10.57
C ASP A 187 18.29 -8.53 11.54
N ASP A 188 18.60 -8.55 12.84
CA ASP A 188 17.63 -8.73 13.92
C ASP A 188 16.73 -7.48 14.03
N LYS A 189 15.72 -7.42 13.20
CA LYS A 189 14.80 -6.28 13.10
C LYS A 189 14.13 -5.97 14.43
N VAL A 190 13.99 -4.68 14.73
CA VAL A 190 13.15 -4.23 15.83
C VAL A 190 11.71 -4.59 15.52
N LEU A 191 11.06 -5.30 16.44
CA LEU A 191 9.67 -5.69 16.35
C LEU A 191 8.74 -4.80 17.18
N TYR A 192 9.27 -4.29 18.32
CA TYR A 192 8.48 -3.53 19.28
C TYR A 192 9.34 -2.49 19.99
N LYS A 193 8.74 -1.35 20.34
CA LYS A 193 9.35 -0.25 21.08
C LYS A 193 8.58 0.00 22.36
N SER A 194 9.24 -0.10 23.51
CA SER A 194 8.60 0.14 24.80
C SER A 194 8.20 1.60 25.00
N ALA A 195 8.89 2.54 24.35
CA ALA A 195 8.61 3.97 24.44
C ALA A 195 7.21 4.35 23.92
N ASP A 196 6.81 3.72 22.81
CA ASP A 196 5.53 4.01 22.14
C ASP A 196 4.46 2.98 22.52
N GLU A 197 4.87 1.86 23.14
CA GLU A 197 4.07 0.65 23.36
C GLU A 197 3.43 0.13 22.06
N LEU A 198 4.14 0.30 20.95
CA LEU A 198 3.71 -0.07 19.61
C LEU A 198 4.74 -0.95 18.90
N PRO A 199 4.28 -1.88 18.06
CA PRO A 199 5.15 -2.66 17.20
C PRO A 199 5.68 -1.82 16.03
N THR A 200 6.74 -2.32 15.42
CA THR A 200 7.10 -1.88 14.07
C THR A 200 6.21 -2.58 13.03
N TYR A 201 6.28 -2.10 11.79
CA TYR A 201 5.56 -2.67 10.66
C TYR A 201 5.64 -4.20 10.58
N HIS A 202 6.81 -4.77 10.81
CA HIS A 202 7.04 -6.22 10.62
C HIS A 202 6.15 -7.07 11.53
N LEU A 203 6.12 -6.75 12.83
CA LEU A 203 5.30 -7.51 13.77
C LEU A 203 3.80 -7.18 13.59
N ALA A 204 3.45 -5.89 13.47
CA ALA A 204 2.07 -5.46 13.31
C ALA A 204 1.42 -6.13 12.10
N ASN A 205 2.10 -6.12 10.96
CA ASN A 205 1.60 -6.71 9.71
C ASN A 205 1.29 -8.21 9.87
N ILE A 206 2.22 -8.98 10.45
CA ILE A 206 2.06 -10.43 10.63
C ILE A 206 0.93 -10.77 11.60
N VAL A 207 0.89 -10.10 12.74
CA VAL A 207 -0.16 -10.33 13.75
C VAL A 207 -1.54 -9.99 13.19
N ASP A 208 -1.65 -8.86 12.51
CA ASP A 208 -2.93 -8.42 11.95
C ASP A 208 -3.38 -9.31 10.78
N ASP A 209 -2.48 -9.66 9.87
CA ASP A 209 -2.80 -10.54 8.74
C ASP A 209 -3.25 -11.92 9.24
N HIS A 210 -2.64 -12.45 10.31
CA HIS A 210 -3.07 -13.69 10.94
C HIS A 210 -4.44 -13.57 11.61
N LEU A 211 -4.64 -12.57 12.48
CA LEU A 211 -5.89 -12.39 13.24
C LEU A 211 -7.08 -11.95 12.38
N MET A 212 -6.82 -11.29 11.25
CA MET A 212 -7.84 -10.90 10.26
C MET A 212 -8.03 -11.96 9.18
N GLU A 213 -7.39 -13.14 9.36
CA GLU A 213 -7.50 -14.30 8.47
C GLU A 213 -7.14 -14.00 7.01
N VAL A 214 -6.20 -13.08 6.78
CA VAL A 214 -5.73 -12.74 5.43
C VAL A 214 -5.15 -13.98 4.74
N SER A 215 -5.70 -14.31 3.58
CA SER A 215 -5.29 -15.48 2.79
C SER A 215 -4.20 -15.16 1.78
N HIS A 216 -4.20 -13.94 1.24
CA HIS A 216 -3.23 -13.47 0.24
C HIS A 216 -2.75 -12.06 0.59
N VAL A 217 -1.44 -11.86 0.53
CA VAL A 217 -0.77 -10.57 0.70
C VAL A 217 -0.34 -10.07 -0.67
N ILE A 218 -1.17 -9.24 -1.28
CA ILE A 218 -0.90 -8.58 -2.57
C ILE A 218 -0.41 -7.16 -2.27
N ARG A 219 0.88 -6.87 -2.55
CA ARG A 219 1.52 -5.60 -2.20
C ARG A 219 2.63 -5.24 -3.18
N GLY A 220 3.16 -4.02 -3.11
CA GLY A 220 4.27 -3.58 -3.97
C GLY A 220 5.57 -4.37 -3.73
N GLU A 221 6.36 -4.53 -4.78
CA GLU A 221 7.63 -5.28 -4.73
C GLU A 221 8.71 -4.65 -3.84
N GLU A 222 8.55 -3.39 -3.43
CA GLU A 222 9.39 -2.75 -2.43
C GLU A 222 9.41 -3.49 -1.09
N TRP A 223 8.38 -4.30 -0.82
CA TRP A 223 8.26 -5.13 0.38
C TRP A 223 8.81 -6.56 0.21
N LEU A 224 9.22 -6.94 -0.99
CA LEU A 224 9.79 -8.28 -1.23
C LEU A 224 11.02 -8.58 -0.36
N PRO A 225 11.95 -7.63 -0.11
CA PRO A 225 13.07 -7.87 0.81
C PRO A 225 12.66 -8.19 2.24
N SER A 226 11.44 -7.81 2.66
CA SER A 226 10.92 -8.13 3.99
C SER A 226 10.21 -9.49 4.07
N ALA A 227 9.90 -10.11 2.94
CA ALA A 227 9.14 -11.36 2.90
C ALA A 227 9.85 -12.52 3.63
N PRO A 228 11.18 -12.72 3.54
CA PRO A 228 11.87 -13.75 4.31
C PRO A 228 11.73 -13.58 5.82
N LEU A 229 11.83 -12.34 6.31
CA LEU A 229 11.61 -12.04 7.72
C LEU A 229 10.17 -12.38 8.14
N HIS A 230 9.20 -12.08 7.28
CA HIS A 230 7.79 -12.40 7.54
C HIS A 230 7.57 -13.90 7.61
N VAL A 231 8.15 -14.68 6.72
CA VAL A 231 8.11 -16.16 6.77
C VAL A 231 8.69 -16.67 8.10
N LEU A 232 9.83 -16.14 8.54
CA LEU A 232 10.43 -16.51 9.82
C LEU A 232 9.53 -16.15 11.02
N LEU A 233 8.83 -15.01 10.96
CA LEU A 233 7.87 -14.61 12.01
C LEU A 233 6.66 -15.56 12.06
N TYR A 234 6.07 -15.94 10.93
CA TYR A 234 5.00 -16.94 10.88
C TYR A 234 5.44 -18.27 11.51
N ARG A 235 6.65 -18.73 11.20
CA ARG A 235 7.25 -19.93 11.80
C ARG A 235 7.48 -19.78 13.30
N ALA A 236 7.97 -18.62 13.74
CA ALA A 236 8.23 -18.34 15.15
C ALA A 236 6.94 -18.38 16.01
N PHE A 237 5.81 -18.04 15.41
CA PHE A 237 4.50 -18.16 16.04
C PHE A 237 3.84 -19.54 15.89
N GLY A 238 4.39 -20.43 15.06
CA GLY A 238 3.76 -21.70 14.71
C GLY A 238 2.53 -21.54 13.80
N TRP A 239 2.49 -20.49 12.97
CA TRP A 239 1.39 -20.14 12.09
C TRP A 239 1.64 -20.48 10.62
N GLU A 240 2.50 -21.46 10.35
CA GLU A 240 2.84 -21.85 8.97
C GLU A 240 1.62 -22.31 8.17
N ASP A 241 0.68 -23.03 8.79
CA ASP A 241 -0.55 -23.50 8.14
C ASP A 241 -1.54 -22.37 7.80
N THR A 242 -1.40 -21.19 8.43
CA THR A 242 -2.24 -20.02 8.21
C THR A 242 -1.50 -18.87 7.52
N MET A 243 -0.23 -19.08 7.17
CA MET A 243 0.56 -18.09 6.45
C MET A 243 -0.12 -17.78 5.12
N PRO A 244 -0.29 -16.47 4.78
CA PRO A 244 -0.87 -16.09 3.48
C PRO A 244 0.06 -16.43 2.32
N GLU A 245 -0.52 -16.57 1.14
CA GLU A 245 0.24 -16.56 -0.11
C GLU A 245 0.68 -15.13 -0.43
N PHE A 246 1.89 -14.98 -0.98
CA PHE A 246 2.47 -13.68 -1.30
C PHE A 246 2.40 -13.38 -2.79
N ALA A 247 2.08 -12.14 -3.14
CA ALA A 247 2.13 -11.63 -4.50
C ALA A 247 2.72 -10.21 -4.49
N HIS A 248 3.95 -10.06 -5.00
CA HIS A 248 4.64 -8.78 -5.04
C HIS A 248 4.51 -8.15 -6.43
N LEU A 249 3.71 -7.08 -6.48
CA LEU A 249 3.38 -6.32 -7.70
C LEU A 249 4.58 -5.51 -8.21
N PRO A 250 4.75 -5.41 -9.54
CA PRO A 250 5.82 -4.61 -10.11
C PRO A 250 5.66 -3.12 -9.79
N LEU A 251 6.77 -2.39 -9.68
CA LEU A 251 6.75 -0.93 -9.48
C LEU A 251 6.12 -0.23 -10.68
N LEU A 252 5.47 0.89 -10.43
CA LEU A 252 5.21 1.90 -11.46
C LEU A 252 6.47 2.70 -11.69
N LEU A 253 7.00 2.63 -12.91
CA LEU A 253 8.22 3.31 -13.31
C LEU A 253 7.91 4.66 -13.96
N LYS A 254 8.86 5.59 -13.87
CA LYS A 254 8.79 6.88 -14.54
C LYS A 254 8.53 6.74 -16.03
N PRO A 255 7.81 7.69 -16.67
CA PRO A 255 7.66 7.71 -18.12
C PRO A 255 9.00 7.87 -18.84
N GLU A 256 9.93 8.62 -18.23
CA GLU A 256 11.27 8.89 -18.77
C GLU A 256 12.34 8.50 -17.73
N GLY A 257 13.42 7.88 -18.21
CA GLY A 257 14.51 7.42 -17.36
C GLY A 257 14.17 6.17 -16.54
N ASN A 258 14.91 5.95 -15.46
CA ASN A 258 14.80 4.81 -14.57
C ASN A 258 14.30 5.23 -13.19
N GLY A 259 13.63 4.30 -12.50
CA GLY A 259 13.19 4.44 -11.11
C GLY A 259 11.67 4.55 -10.94
N LYS A 260 11.26 4.54 -9.69
CA LYS A 260 9.84 4.57 -9.28
C LYS A 260 9.20 5.92 -9.64
N LEU A 261 7.97 5.86 -10.16
CA LEU A 261 7.14 7.04 -10.39
C LEU A 261 6.91 7.82 -9.09
N SER A 262 7.05 9.14 -9.15
CA SER A 262 6.92 10.05 -8.02
C SER A 262 6.06 11.27 -8.36
N LYS A 263 5.61 12.02 -7.34
CA LYS A 263 4.91 13.30 -7.49
C LYS A 263 5.70 14.27 -8.38
N ARG A 264 7.02 14.37 -8.18
CA ARG A 264 7.90 15.27 -8.98
C ARG A 264 7.86 14.98 -10.48
N ASP A 265 7.63 13.73 -10.86
CA ASP A 265 7.51 13.36 -12.28
C ASP A 265 6.19 13.89 -12.85
N GLY A 266 5.10 13.79 -12.10
CA GLY A 266 3.80 14.38 -12.46
C GLY A 266 3.87 15.89 -12.59
N ASP A 267 4.41 16.58 -11.58
CA ASP A 267 4.58 18.04 -11.58
C ASP A 267 5.41 18.52 -12.79
N ARG A 268 6.50 17.82 -13.11
CA ARG A 268 7.38 18.16 -14.22
C ARG A 268 6.74 17.94 -15.60
N LEU A 269 5.94 16.90 -15.76
CA LEU A 269 5.37 16.47 -17.05
C LEU A 269 3.90 16.86 -17.21
N GLY A 270 3.28 17.45 -16.20
CA GLY A 270 1.93 18.00 -16.24
C GLY A 270 0.82 16.96 -16.19
N PHE A 271 1.01 15.86 -15.45
CA PHE A 271 -0.03 14.86 -15.22
C PHE A 271 -0.25 14.59 -13.73
N PRO A 272 -1.48 14.28 -13.28
CA PRO A 272 -1.75 13.97 -11.89
C PRO A 272 -1.19 12.58 -11.50
N VAL A 273 -0.78 12.45 -10.24
CA VAL A 273 -0.37 11.18 -9.63
C VAL A 273 -1.22 10.82 -8.42
N PHE A 274 -2.27 11.58 -8.18
CA PHE A 274 -3.25 11.39 -7.10
C PHE A 274 -4.66 11.24 -7.68
N PRO A 275 -5.54 10.42 -7.10
CA PRO A 275 -6.92 10.28 -7.57
C PRO A 275 -7.73 11.58 -7.46
N LEU A 276 -7.56 12.31 -6.36
CA LEU A 276 -8.24 13.57 -6.07
C LEU A 276 -7.22 14.68 -5.81
N GLU A 277 -7.63 15.94 -5.93
CA GLU A 277 -6.82 17.07 -5.50
C GLU A 277 -6.48 16.97 -4.01
N TRP A 278 -5.24 17.27 -3.67
CA TRP A 278 -4.73 17.23 -2.31
C TRP A 278 -4.19 18.58 -1.88
N HIS A 279 -4.73 19.08 -0.77
CA HIS A 279 -4.22 20.26 -0.08
C HIS A 279 -3.38 19.79 1.11
N ASP A 280 -2.08 19.91 1.01
CA ASP A 280 -1.16 19.45 2.06
C ASP A 280 -1.27 20.36 3.28
N PRO A 281 -1.72 19.87 4.45
CA PRO A 281 -1.96 20.72 5.62
C PRO A 281 -0.67 21.21 6.28
N LYS A 282 0.50 20.61 5.96
CA LYS A 282 1.79 21.00 6.51
C LYS A 282 2.50 22.05 5.66
N SER A 283 2.50 21.86 4.34
CA SER A 283 3.18 22.77 3.41
C SER A 283 2.27 23.81 2.77
N GLY A 284 0.95 23.59 2.77
CA GLY A 284 -0.02 24.40 2.03
C GLY A 284 0.02 24.17 0.52
N GLU A 285 0.80 23.19 0.04
CA GLU A 285 0.92 22.87 -1.38
C GLU A 285 -0.34 22.18 -1.89
N ILE A 286 -0.80 22.59 -3.08
CA ILE A 286 -1.92 21.97 -3.77
C ILE A 286 -1.38 21.05 -4.87
N SER A 287 -1.82 19.80 -4.88
CA SER A 287 -1.46 18.82 -5.90
C SER A 287 -2.72 18.41 -6.67
N SER A 288 -2.66 18.46 -7.99
CA SER A 288 -3.80 18.10 -8.84
C SER A 288 -4.19 16.64 -8.72
N GLY A 289 -5.51 16.37 -8.79
CA GLY A 289 -6.08 15.03 -8.85
C GLY A 289 -6.58 14.67 -10.24
N TYR A 290 -6.75 13.37 -10.49
CA TYR A 290 -7.34 12.87 -11.73
C TYR A 290 -8.79 13.38 -11.90
N ARG A 291 -9.60 13.35 -10.83
CA ARG A 291 -10.98 13.84 -10.85
C ARG A 291 -11.06 15.31 -11.27
N GLU A 292 -10.30 16.18 -10.63
CA GLU A 292 -10.28 17.62 -10.90
C GLU A 292 -9.63 17.95 -12.25
N SER A 293 -8.80 17.05 -12.78
CA SER A 293 -8.26 17.13 -14.13
C SER A 293 -9.20 16.59 -15.21
N GLY A 294 -10.45 16.25 -14.87
CA GLY A 294 -11.49 15.83 -15.83
C GLY A 294 -11.41 14.38 -16.29
N TYR A 295 -10.74 13.52 -15.53
CA TYR A 295 -10.76 12.08 -15.81
C TYR A 295 -11.98 11.42 -15.19
N LEU A 296 -12.58 10.49 -15.95
CA LEU A 296 -13.62 9.60 -15.46
C LEU A 296 -12.99 8.50 -14.59
N SER A 297 -13.66 8.14 -13.50
CA SER A 297 -13.16 7.12 -12.58
C SER A 297 -12.95 5.77 -13.25
N GLU A 298 -13.85 5.37 -14.15
CA GLU A 298 -13.77 4.13 -14.91
C GLU A 298 -12.53 4.10 -15.84
N ALA A 299 -12.19 5.25 -16.42
CA ALA A 299 -11.02 5.38 -17.26
C ALA A 299 -9.73 5.23 -16.45
N VAL A 300 -9.69 5.84 -15.26
CA VAL A 300 -8.55 5.71 -14.34
C VAL A 300 -8.39 4.26 -13.86
N ILE A 301 -9.47 3.61 -13.49
CA ILE A 301 -9.47 2.20 -13.07
C ILE A 301 -8.94 1.30 -14.19
N ASN A 302 -9.47 1.42 -15.40
CA ASN A 302 -9.06 0.59 -16.52
C ASN A 302 -7.58 0.83 -16.89
N PHE A 303 -7.16 2.10 -16.93
CA PHE A 303 -5.77 2.45 -17.17
C PHE A 303 -4.83 1.85 -16.12
N LEU A 304 -5.16 2.01 -14.83
CA LEU A 304 -4.35 1.47 -13.73
C LEU A 304 -4.32 -0.07 -13.72
N ALA A 305 -5.42 -0.72 -14.10
CA ALA A 305 -5.48 -2.18 -14.19
C ALA A 305 -4.46 -2.74 -15.17
N LEU A 306 -4.23 -2.08 -16.31
CA LEU A 306 -3.27 -2.52 -17.33
C LEU A 306 -1.82 -2.11 -17.06
N LEU A 307 -1.55 -1.41 -15.96
CA LEU A 307 -0.18 -1.08 -15.55
C LEU A 307 0.47 -2.25 -14.78
N GLY A 308 1.01 -3.19 -15.54
CA GLY A 308 1.69 -4.37 -15.01
C GLY A 308 0.84 -5.65 -14.98
N TRP A 309 -0.32 -5.63 -15.59
CA TRP A 309 -1.17 -6.79 -15.83
C TRP A 309 -1.75 -6.72 -17.26
N ASN A 310 -2.12 -7.88 -17.81
CA ASN A 310 -2.82 -7.96 -19.11
C ASN A 310 -3.90 -9.06 -19.09
N PRO A 311 -5.01 -8.88 -19.83
CA PRO A 311 -6.12 -9.85 -19.85
C PRO A 311 -5.82 -11.12 -20.65
N GLY A 312 -4.68 -11.21 -21.34
CA GLY A 312 -4.31 -12.33 -22.19
C GLY A 312 -4.96 -12.30 -23.58
N ASN A 313 -5.57 -11.19 -23.94
CA ASN A 313 -6.14 -10.89 -25.25
C ASN A 313 -5.83 -9.42 -25.61
N ASP A 314 -6.33 -8.94 -26.75
CA ASP A 314 -6.08 -7.57 -27.25
C ASP A 314 -7.11 -6.55 -26.73
N GLN A 315 -7.99 -6.93 -25.79
CA GLN A 315 -8.97 -6.03 -25.22
C GLN A 315 -8.29 -5.04 -24.27
N GLU A 316 -8.46 -3.75 -24.54
CA GLU A 316 -7.91 -2.69 -23.69
C GLU A 316 -9.02 -2.00 -22.87
N VAL A 317 -10.15 -1.67 -23.46
CA VAL A 317 -11.26 -0.99 -22.76
C VAL A 317 -12.16 -2.06 -22.12
N MET A 318 -12.26 -2.02 -20.79
CA MET A 318 -12.94 -3.02 -19.98
C MET A 318 -13.71 -2.36 -18.84
N SER A 319 -14.96 -2.76 -18.65
CA SER A 319 -15.73 -2.38 -17.47
C SER A 319 -15.13 -3.01 -16.20
N MET A 320 -15.57 -2.55 -15.01
CA MET A 320 -15.15 -3.14 -13.74
C MET A 320 -15.52 -4.63 -13.67
N GLU A 321 -16.70 -5.02 -14.17
CA GLU A 321 -17.15 -6.42 -14.21
C GLU A 321 -16.27 -7.28 -15.12
N GLU A 322 -15.85 -6.76 -16.26
CA GLU A 322 -14.93 -7.44 -17.18
C GLU A 322 -13.53 -7.57 -16.56
N LEU A 323 -13.04 -6.50 -15.89
CA LEU A 323 -11.78 -6.54 -15.16
C LEU A 323 -11.81 -7.61 -14.07
N ILE A 324 -12.86 -7.68 -13.25
CA ILE A 324 -13.03 -8.69 -12.21
C ILE A 324 -13.01 -10.09 -12.82
N LYS A 325 -13.74 -10.30 -13.92
CA LYS A 325 -13.83 -11.62 -14.58
C LYS A 325 -12.51 -12.10 -15.17
N LEU A 326 -11.70 -11.18 -15.71
CA LEU A 326 -10.47 -11.49 -16.44
C LEU A 326 -9.21 -11.44 -15.58
N PHE A 327 -9.29 -10.86 -14.39
CA PHE A 327 -8.13 -10.65 -13.54
C PHE A 327 -7.47 -11.97 -13.13
N ASP A 328 -6.14 -12.04 -13.27
CA ASP A 328 -5.34 -13.20 -12.90
C ASP A 328 -3.95 -12.72 -12.45
N LEU A 329 -3.60 -13.00 -11.20
CA LEU A 329 -2.30 -12.63 -10.63
C LEU A 329 -1.12 -13.22 -11.40
N HIS A 330 -1.28 -14.40 -12.00
CA HIS A 330 -0.22 -15.04 -12.79
C HIS A 330 0.09 -14.31 -14.10
N ARG A 331 -0.79 -13.39 -14.53
CA ARG A 331 -0.58 -12.51 -15.70
C ARG A 331 0.03 -11.17 -15.33
N CYS A 332 0.33 -10.95 -14.06
CA CYS A 332 1.10 -9.78 -13.66
C CYS A 332 2.55 -9.87 -14.13
N SER A 333 3.06 -8.76 -14.64
CA SER A 333 4.45 -8.66 -15.09
C SER A 333 5.42 -8.80 -13.92
N LYS A 334 6.54 -9.47 -14.15
CA LYS A 334 7.67 -9.48 -13.21
C LYS A 334 8.51 -8.21 -13.28
N SER A 335 8.42 -7.47 -14.38
CA SER A 335 9.15 -6.23 -14.62
C SER A 335 8.30 -5.03 -14.23
N GLY A 336 8.95 -3.93 -13.83
CA GLY A 336 8.26 -2.67 -13.56
C GLY A 336 7.45 -2.19 -14.75
N ALA A 337 6.27 -1.64 -14.48
CA ALA A 337 5.36 -1.10 -15.48
C ALA A 337 5.68 0.36 -15.77
N LYS A 338 6.06 0.68 -17.01
CA LYS A 338 6.32 2.05 -17.41
C LYS A 338 5.02 2.85 -17.47
N PHE A 339 4.99 3.97 -16.77
CA PHE A 339 3.82 4.83 -16.73
C PHE A 339 3.72 5.68 -17.99
N ASP A 340 2.70 5.43 -18.82
CA ASP A 340 2.41 6.21 -20.01
C ASP A 340 1.17 7.09 -19.76
N TYR A 341 1.41 8.36 -19.40
CA TYR A 341 0.32 9.31 -19.15
C TYR A 341 -0.52 9.60 -20.40
N LYS A 342 0.07 9.49 -21.62
CA LYS A 342 -0.67 9.66 -22.88
C LYS A 342 -1.67 8.53 -23.09
N LYS A 343 -1.32 7.31 -22.63
CA LYS A 343 -2.25 6.19 -22.64
C LYS A 343 -3.42 6.43 -21.66
N GLY A 344 -3.15 7.04 -20.51
CA GLY A 344 -4.19 7.48 -19.57
C GLY A 344 -5.18 8.47 -20.22
N ILE A 345 -4.66 9.43 -20.97
CA ILE A 345 -5.47 10.38 -21.78
C ILE A 345 -6.33 9.64 -22.78
N TRP A 346 -5.74 8.70 -23.51
CA TRP A 346 -6.45 7.89 -24.49
C TRP A 346 -7.60 7.08 -23.83
N PHE A 347 -7.37 6.46 -22.68
CA PHE A 347 -8.44 5.75 -21.95
C PHE A 347 -9.59 6.69 -21.59
N ASN A 348 -9.29 7.86 -21.04
CA ASN A 348 -10.33 8.82 -20.69
C ASN A 348 -11.17 9.23 -21.91
N HIS A 349 -10.51 9.46 -23.04
CA HIS A 349 -11.21 9.75 -24.29
C HIS A 349 -12.14 8.61 -24.72
N GLN A 350 -11.71 7.34 -24.65
CA GLN A 350 -12.55 6.19 -25.00
C GLN A 350 -13.81 6.13 -24.15
N TYR A 351 -13.70 6.34 -22.83
CA TYR A 351 -14.84 6.34 -21.94
C TYR A 351 -15.76 7.54 -22.15
N ILE A 352 -15.24 8.74 -22.37
CA ILE A 352 -16.02 9.92 -22.71
C ILE A 352 -16.84 9.70 -23.99
N GLN A 353 -16.24 9.08 -25.02
CA GLN A 353 -16.94 8.81 -26.27
C GLN A 353 -18.12 7.83 -26.10
N GLN A 354 -18.01 6.88 -25.21
CA GLN A 354 -19.04 5.87 -24.97
C GLN A 354 -20.22 6.37 -24.12
N LYS A 355 -20.00 7.36 -23.23
CA LYS A 355 -21.06 7.87 -22.36
C LYS A 355 -22.06 8.72 -23.12
N PRO A 356 -23.37 8.75 -22.70
CA PRO A 356 -24.34 9.73 -23.18
C PRO A 356 -23.85 11.17 -23.00
N ASN A 357 -24.25 12.07 -23.91
CA ASN A 357 -23.85 13.47 -23.82
C ASN A 357 -24.41 14.15 -22.56
N GLU A 358 -25.58 13.72 -22.11
CA GLU A 358 -26.25 14.20 -20.91
C GLU A 358 -25.41 13.91 -19.66
N GLU A 359 -24.85 12.68 -19.52
CA GLU A 359 -23.98 12.31 -18.40
C GLU A 359 -22.72 13.16 -18.39
N ILE A 360 -22.08 13.35 -19.53
CA ILE A 360 -20.88 14.20 -19.61
C ILE A 360 -21.25 15.67 -19.30
N ALA A 361 -22.39 16.14 -19.75
CA ALA A 361 -22.87 17.50 -19.44
C ALA A 361 -23.10 17.70 -17.94
N GLU A 362 -23.67 16.71 -17.24
CA GLU A 362 -23.83 16.73 -15.78
C GLU A 362 -22.50 16.83 -15.05
N LEU A 363 -21.51 16.04 -15.46
CA LEU A 363 -20.15 16.06 -14.88
C LEU A 363 -19.43 17.39 -15.16
N PHE A 364 -19.79 18.07 -16.24
CA PHE A 364 -19.16 19.32 -16.65
C PHE A 364 -19.79 20.56 -16.00
N LEU A 365 -21.04 20.50 -15.58
CA LEU A 365 -21.77 21.63 -14.97
C LEU A 365 -21.02 22.26 -13.75
N PRO A 366 -20.46 21.52 -12.80
CA PRO A 366 -19.73 22.11 -11.69
C PRO A 366 -18.59 23.02 -12.14
N PHE A 367 -17.83 22.58 -13.14
CA PHE A 367 -16.69 23.36 -13.69
C PHE A 367 -17.16 24.67 -14.35
N LEU A 368 -18.29 24.64 -15.07
CA LEU A 368 -18.90 25.86 -15.65
C LEU A 368 -19.32 26.84 -14.55
N LYS A 369 -19.93 26.34 -13.48
CA LYS A 369 -20.38 27.19 -12.36
C LYS A 369 -19.19 27.84 -11.62
N GLU A 370 -18.10 27.10 -11.43
CA GLU A 370 -16.87 27.65 -10.84
C GLU A 370 -16.27 28.78 -11.68
N GLN A 371 -16.46 28.74 -13.00
CA GLN A 371 -16.04 29.79 -13.92
C GLN A 371 -17.08 30.92 -14.07
N GLY A 372 -18.19 30.88 -13.32
CA GLY A 372 -19.27 31.87 -13.41
C GLY A 372 -20.07 31.77 -14.71
N VAL A 373 -20.05 30.63 -15.40
CA VAL A 373 -20.77 30.43 -16.65
C VAL A 373 -22.11 29.76 -16.35
N GLU A 374 -23.19 30.49 -16.55
CA GLU A 374 -24.57 30.01 -16.43
C GLU A 374 -25.20 29.85 -17.82
N VAL A 375 -25.46 28.61 -18.20
CA VAL A 375 -26.08 28.25 -19.49
C VAL A 375 -27.13 27.15 -19.28
N PRO A 376 -28.19 27.11 -20.11
CA PRO A 376 -29.16 26.03 -20.08
C PRO A 376 -28.52 24.66 -20.31
N PHE A 377 -29.00 23.64 -19.60
CA PHE A 377 -28.44 22.29 -19.67
C PHE A 377 -28.41 21.72 -21.09
N GLU A 378 -29.47 21.94 -21.87
CA GLU A 378 -29.56 21.47 -23.27
C GLU A 378 -28.47 22.06 -24.17
N LYS A 379 -28.00 23.28 -23.86
CA LYS A 379 -26.85 23.87 -24.56
C LYS A 379 -25.57 23.18 -24.20
N VAL A 380 -25.40 22.83 -22.91
CA VAL A 380 -24.21 22.06 -22.46
C VAL A 380 -24.18 20.71 -23.16
N VAL A 381 -25.29 19.98 -23.21
CA VAL A 381 -25.44 18.70 -23.92
C VAL A 381 -25.07 18.84 -25.41
N THR A 382 -25.55 19.89 -26.07
CA THR A 382 -25.25 20.14 -27.47
C THR A 382 -23.74 20.38 -27.68
N VAL A 383 -23.13 21.22 -26.83
CA VAL A 383 -21.68 21.53 -26.91
C VAL A 383 -20.84 20.27 -26.64
N VAL A 384 -21.22 19.47 -25.65
CA VAL A 384 -20.57 18.18 -25.38
C VAL A 384 -20.59 17.29 -26.62
N GLY A 385 -21.73 17.17 -27.29
CA GLY A 385 -21.85 16.39 -28.52
C GLY A 385 -20.92 16.86 -29.64
N MET A 386 -20.82 18.19 -29.83
CA MET A 386 -19.90 18.78 -30.82
C MET A 386 -18.42 18.51 -30.44
N MET A 387 -18.09 18.62 -29.16
CA MET A 387 -16.75 18.48 -28.68
C MET A 387 -16.25 17.04 -28.66
N LYS A 388 -17.10 16.06 -28.42
CA LYS A 388 -16.74 14.63 -28.53
C LYS A 388 -16.14 14.31 -29.89
N ALA A 389 -16.66 14.94 -30.96
CA ALA A 389 -16.19 14.71 -32.32
C ALA A 389 -14.76 15.26 -32.58
N VAL A 390 -14.28 16.23 -31.79
CA VAL A 390 -12.99 16.91 -32.00
C VAL A 390 -11.98 16.71 -30.86
N SER A 391 -12.35 16.08 -29.77
CA SER A 391 -11.55 16.05 -28.52
C SER A 391 -10.36 15.08 -28.52
N TYR A 392 -9.73 14.82 -29.64
CA TYR A 392 -8.53 13.99 -29.72
C TYR A 392 -7.29 14.60 -29.01
N THR A 393 -7.30 15.89 -28.68
CA THR A 393 -6.09 16.62 -28.33
C THR A 393 -6.11 17.36 -27.00
N HIS A 394 -7.25 17.63 -26.35
CA HIS A 394 -7.29 18.44 -25.13
C HIS A 394 -8.26 17.88 -24.10
N LEU A 395 -7.70 17.25 -23.05
CA LEU A 395 -8.44 16.78 -21.86
C LEU A 395 -8.66 17.84 -20.81
N ARG A 396 -8.14 19.03 -21.02
CA ARG A 396 -8.57 20.19 -20.25
C ARG A 396 -9.82 20.75 -20.93
N ALA A 397 -10.98 20.22 -20.55
CA ALA A 397 -12.27 20.81 -20.87
C ALA A 397 -12.30 22.34 -20.62
N HIS A 398 -11.48 22.78 -19.70
CA HIS A 398 -11.20 24.16 -19.33
C HIS A 398 -10.68 25.04 -20.45
N GLU A 399 -9.73 24.56 -21.27
CA GLU A 399 -9.12 25.37 -22.31
C GLU A 399 -9.89 25.37 -23.62
N THR A 400 -10.67 24.33 -23.87
CA THR A 400 -11.36 24.12 -25.14
C THR A 400 -12.74 24.80 -25.21
N LEU A 401 -13.41 25.00 -24.06
CA LEU A 401 -14.71 25.69 -23.97
C LEU A 401 -14.58 27.22 -23.84
N MET A 402 -13.42 27.72 -23.50
CA MET A 402 -13.13 29.16 -23.45
C MET A 402 -12.64 29.69 -24.80
#